data_d8696469fbd4f40f8ff122ea4187f925
#
_entry.id   d8696469fbd4f40f8ff122ea4187f925
#
_cell.length_a   1.000
_cell.length_b   1.000
_cell.length_c   1.000
_cell.angle_alpha   90.00
_cell.angle_beta   90.00
_cell.angle_gamma   90.00
#
_symmetry.space_group_name_H-M   'P 1'
#
loop_
_entity.id
_entity.type
_entity.pdbx_description
1 polymer ?
#
loop_
_entity_poly.entity_id
_entity_poly.type
_entity_poly.pdbx_seq_one_letter_code
_entity_poly.pdbx_strand_id
1 'polypeptide(L)'
;DFLPGRINPINTRVITKCVNIDTRFRDSINTTQSSDFTVQLTTKFSKVVSMELTALELPLTFYGISASNGNNFLYLKVEFGEDSHSEQVFIIPDGNYNPNDFIDKINNILCPIDEHGKMLYPEVIFSYIRFSIDLTSDGSGSGKVTIGPVGSQTMSINKITLDFTRNIHGNTDTVEISKRIGWNLGFLKPKYEGDFFYVADSIVEPKNNRYVYLSIDDFNKNSNNPFISIFNQSILNDDILARISIKGSHFNMLLDNEMSIVSEPRIYFGPVDIQRLRIRLFDEHGRILQMNNTNFSFCLTIKTMYDM
;
A
#
# COMPACT_ATOMS: atom_id res chain seq x y z
N ASP A 1 -5.09 57.41 2.26
CA ASP A 1 -6.45 57.38 2.84
C ASP A 1 -6.81 55.98 3.26
N PHE A 2 -6.70 55.70 4.54
CA PHE A 2 -7.13 54.44 5.11
C PHE A 2 -8.62 54.54 5.45
N LEU A 3 -9.43 53.77 4.78
CA LEU A 3 -10.83 53.59 5.17
C LEU A 3 -10.87 52.72 6.45
N PRO A 4 -11.45 53.25 7.55
CA PRO A 4 -11.63 52.45 8.76
C PRO A 4 -12.44 51.20 8.45
N GLY A 5 -11.94 50.03 8.87
CA GLY A 5 -12.61 48.74 8.67
C GLY A 5 -12.22 47.96 7.43
N ARG A 6 -11.41 48.46 6.52
CA ARG A 6 -10.72 47.63 5.54
C ARG A 6 -9.42 47.12 6.14
N ILE A 7 -9.31 45.81 6.25
CA ILE A 7 -8.01 45.16 6.42
C ILE A 7 -7.21 45.56 5.20
N ASN A 8 -6.22 46.45 5.40
CA ASN A 8 -5.23 46.73 4.38
C ASN A 8 -4.61 45.37 4.05
N PRO A 9 -4.63 44.86 2.80
CA PRO A 9 -3.79 43.76 2.42
C PRO A 9 -2.36 44.28 2.45
N ILE A 10 -1.82 44.41 3.65
CA ILE A 10 -0.37 44.54 3.85
C ILE A 10 0.13 43.29 3.12
N ASN A 11 0.83 43.49 2.01
CA ASN A 11 1.64 42.47 1.41
C ASN A 11 2.58 42.00 2.50
N THR A 12 2.15 40.96 3.21
CA THR A 12 2.95 40.38 4.27
C THR A 12 4.21 39.90 3.57
N ARG A 13 5.30 40.64 3.80
CA ARG A 13 6.57 40.27 3.16
C ARG A 13 6.98 38.94 3.72
N VAL A 14 7.06 37.96 2.85
CA VAL A 14 7.46 36.59 3.21
C VAL A 14 8.80 36.28 2.56
N ILE A 15 9.63 35.53 3.28
CA ILE A 15 10.83 34.89 2.76
C ILE A 15 10.49 33.44 2.53
N THR A 16 10.81 32.98 1.32
CA THR A 16 10.67 31.56 0.95
C THR A 16 12.00 30.87 1.17
N LYS A 17 11.96 29.73 1.86
CA LYS A 17 13.11 28.86 2.09
C LYS A 17 12.76 27.44 1.64
N CYS A 18 13.69 26.79 0.93
CA CYS A 18 13.58 25.39 0.58
C CYS A 18 14.38 24.55 1.56
N VAL A 19 13.75 23.51 2.08
CA VAL A 19 14.35 22.56 3.03
C VAL A 19 14.34 21.19 2.36
N ASN A 20 15.53 20.72 1.99
CA ASN A 20 15.70 19.38 1.45
C ASN A 20 15.88 18.38 2.59
N ILE A 21 15.07 17.32 2.61
CA ILE A 21 15.13 16.25 3.58
C ILE A 21 15.40 14.94 2.81
N ASP A 22 16.52 14.32 3.11
CA ASP A 22 16.92 13.05 2.56
C ASP A 22 17.01 12.03 3.70
N THR A 23 16.23 10.98 3.61
CA THR A 23 16.13 9.97 4.68
C THR A 23 17.43 9.18 4.90
N ARG A 24 18.41 9.28 4.00
CA ARG A 24 19.76 8.72 4.19
C ARG A 24 20.51 9.40 5.33
N PHE A 25 20.17 10.65 5.63
CA PHE A 25 20.82 11.44 6.68
C PHE A 25 20.00 11.54 7.96
N ARG A 26 18.97 10.68 8.13
CA ARG A 26 18.20 10.64 9.38
C ARG A 26 19.04 10.10 10.53
N ASP A 27 18.75 10.58 11.72
CA ASP A 27 19.40 10.08 12.92
C ASP A 27 19.09 8.60 13.15
N SER A 28 20.08 7.87 13.67
CA SER A 28 19.91 6.45 14.06
C SER A 28 19.38 5.56 12.93
N ILE A 29 19.97 5.68 11.75
CA ILE A 29 19.55 4.99 10.51
C ILE A 29 19.34 3.47 10.71
N ASN A 30 20.07 2.84 11.63
CA ASN A 30 20.01 1.39 11.89
C ASN A 30 18.80 0.99 12.76
N THR A 31 18.15 1.95 13.44
CA THR A 31 17.05 1.70 14.38
C THR A 31 15.75 2.41 13.99
N THR A 32 15.79 3.29 12.99
CA THR A 32 14.64 4.03 12.46
C THR A 32 14.31 3.57 11.06
N GLN A 33 13.03 3.65 10.70
CA GLN A 33 12.58 3.40 9.34
C GLN A 33 12.59 4.69 8.53
N SER A 34 12.88 4.61 7.23
CA SER A 34 12.78 5.78 6.33
C SER A 34 11.36 6.34 6.24
N SER A 35 10.36 5.49 6.47
CA SER A 35 8.94 5.85 6.45
C SER A 35 8.35 6.28 7.80
N ASP A 36 9.10 6.30 8.89
CA ASP A 36 8.70 6.89 10.18
C ASP A 36 9.94 7.31 10.98
N PHE A 37 10.23 8.59 10.98
CA PHE A 37 11.36 9.15 11.73
C PHE A 37 11.10 10.60 12.10
N THR A 38 11.90 11.09 13.04
CA THR A 38 11.89 12.49 13.46
C THR A 38 13.20 13.15 13.07
N VAL A 39 13.14 14.36 12.56
CA VAL A 39 14.32 15.18 12.26
C VAL A 39 14.28 16.45 13.10
N GLN A 40 15.41 16.76 13.72
CA GLN A 40 15.65 18.04 14.35
C GLN A 40 16.26 18.98 13.31
N LEU A 41 15.59 20.08 13.02
CA LEU A 41 16.12 21.07 12.07
C LEU A 41 17.33 21.79 12.69
N THR A 42 18.39 21.91 11.92
CA THR A 42 19.64 22.58 12.37
C THR A 42 19.43 24.08 12.65
N THR A 43 18.42 24.66 12.00
CA THR A 43 18.01 26.06 12.20
C THR A 43 16.52 26.08 12.54
N LYS A 44 16.16 26.78 13.60
CA LYS A 44 14.77 27.06 13.93
C LYS A 44 14.17 28.00 12.86
N PHE A 45 13.04 27.62 12.29
CA PHE A 45 12.25 28.48 11.44
C PHE A 45 11.23 29.19 12.31
N SER A 46 11.42 30.51 12.45
CA SER A 46 10.49 31.37 13.22
C SER A 46 9.51 32.04 12.28
N LYS A 47 8.29 32.30 12.80
CA LYS A 47 7.23 33.02 12.09
C LYS A 47 6.83 32.34 10.75
N VAL A 48 6.77 31.04 10.74
CA VAL A 48 6.30 30.25 9.57
C VAL A 48 4.80 30.52 9.36
N VAL A 49 4.42 30.83 8.13
CA VAL A 49 3.02 31.05 7.72
C VAL A 49 2.49 29.98 6.80
N SER A 50 3.37 29.28 6.07
CA SER A 50 2.96 28.12 5.28
C SER A 50 4.09 27.13 5.05
N MET A 51 3.70 25.89 4.78
CA MET A 51 4.57 24.77 4.39
C MET A 51 3.91 23.98 3.27
N GLU A 52 4.68 23.62 2.24
CA GLU A 52 4.20 22.81 1.14
C GLU A 52 5.27 21.83 0.65
N LEU A 53 4.85 20.70 0.09
CA LEU A 53 5.72 19.77 -0.61
C LEU A 53 5.95 20.27 -2.04
N THR A 54 7.21 20.44 -2.46
CA THR A 54 7.53 20.98 -3.79
C THR A 54 8.22 19.99 -4.70
N ALA A 55 9.01 19.07 -4.14
CA ALA A 55 9.65 18.01 -4.90
C ALA A 55 9.71 16.72 -4.11
N LEU A 56 9.76 15.59 -4.82
CA LEU A 56 9.81 14.25 -4.24
C LEU A 56 10.58 13.31 -5.15
N GLU A 57 11.51 12.55 -4.56
CA GLU A 57 12.18 11.40 -5.17
C GLU A 57 11.89 10.16 -4.34
N LEU A 58 10.92 9.36 -4.78
CA LEU A 58 10.44 8.18 -4.07
C LEU A 58 10.72 6.89 -4.85
N PRO A 59 11.61 6.01 -4.36
CA PRO A 59 11.79 4.69 -4.94
C PRO A 59 10.54 3.82 -4.76
N LEU A 60 10.04 3.21 -5.83
CA LEU A 60 8.88 2.31 -5.80
C LEU A 60 9.32 0.88 -5.44
N THR A 61 9.87 0.70 -4.25
CA THR A 61 10.48 -0.55 -3.78
C THR A 61 9.60 -1.33 -2.81
N PHE A 62 8.48 -0.77 -2.41
CA PHE A 62 7.51 -1.44 -1.55
C PHE A 62 6.75 -2.54 -2.32
N TYR A 63 6.43 -3.64 -1.63
CA TYR A 63 5.80 -4.81 -2.25
C TYR A 63 4.27 -4.72 -2.25
N GLY A 64 3.66 -5.19 -3.36
CA GLY A 64 2.22 -5.34 -3.46
C GLY A 64 1.69 -6.51 -2.63
N ILE A 65 2.43 -7.61 -2.66
CA ILE A 65 2.15 -8.80 -1.87
C ILE A 65 3.25 -8.94 -0.82
N SER A 66 2.89 -8.91 0.45
CA SER A 66 3.88 -9.04 1.53
C SER A 66 3.26 -9.47 2.86
N ALA A 67 4.10 -10.08 3.70
CA ALA A 67 3.74 -10.43 5.08
C ALA A 67 3.35 -9.18 5.89
N SER A 68 4.04 -8.07 5.69
CA SER A 68 3.75 -6.80 6.37
C SER A 68 2.38 -6.22 5.99
N ASN A 69 1.92 -6.45 4.77
CA ASN A 69 0.60 -6.07 4.32
C ASN A 69 -0.48 -7.06 4.79
N GLY A 70 -0.10 -8.27 5.18
CA GLY A 70 -1.04 -9.32 5.60
C GLY A 70 -1.80 -9.96 4.44
N ASN A 71 -1.28 -9.83 3.21
CA ASN A 71 -1.90 -10.34 1.99
C ASN A 71 -1.05 -11.37 1.24
N ASN A 72 -0.05 -11.96 1.90
CA ASN A 72 0.87 -12.92 1.30
C ASN A 72 0.54 -14.39 1.62
N PHE A 73 -0.66 -14.70 2.06
CA PHE A 73 -1.07 -16.07 2.36
C PHE A 73 -2.49 -16.36 1.89
N LEU A 74 -2.74 -17.65 1.61
CA LEU A 74 -4.00 -18.18 1.14
C LEU A 74 -4.37 -19.41 1.97
N TYR A 75 -5.55 -19.40 2.59
CA TYR A 75 -6.12 -20.58 3.23
C TYR A 75 -7.03 -21.31 2.25
N LEU A 76 -6.78 -22.59 2.09
CA LEU A 76 -7.58 -23.51 1.29
C LEU A 76 -8.01 -24.72 2.14
N LYS A 77 -9.28 -25.10 1.99
CA LYS A 77 -9.79 -26.39 2.45
C LYS A 77 -10.36 -27.13 1.24
N VAL A 78 -10.07 -28.40 1.13
CA VAL A 78 -10.55 -29.28 0.06
C VAL A 78 -11.23 -30.48 0.68
N GLU A 79 -12.45 -30.75 0.24
CA GLU A 79 -13.21 -31.97 0.59
C GLU A 79 -13.17 -32.93 -0.60
N PHE A 80 -12.81 -34.17 -0.35
CA PHE A 80 -12.61 -35.19 -1.39
C PHE A 80 -13.02 -36.58 -0.89
N GLY A 81 -13.37 -37.48 -1.84
CA GLY A 81 -13.89 -38.82 -1.48
C GLY A 81 -15.23 -38.75 -0.74
N GLU A 82 -15.49 -39.70 0.14
CA GLU A 82 -16.77 -39.77 0.87
C GLU A 82 -16.82 -38.82 2.07
N ASP A 83 -15.74 -38.76 2.90
CA ASP A 83 -15.71 -37.93 4.11
C ASP A 83 -14.31 -37.37 4.43
N SER A 84 -13.44 -37.27 3.44
CA SER A 84 -12.08 -36.81 3.65
C SER A 84 -11.97 -35.30 3.35
N HIS A 85 -11.15 -34.62 4.13
CA HIS A 85 -10.79 -33.23 3.85
C HIS A 85 -9.33 -32.94 4.19
N SER A 86 -8.79 -31.94 3.55
CA SER A 86 -7.47 -31.38 3.86
C SER A 86 -7.56 -29.85 3.89
N GLU A 87 -6.87 -29.23 4.83
CA GLU A 87 -6.82 -27.79 4.92
C GLU A 87 -5.40 -27.31 5.18
N GLN A 88 -5.02 -26.20 4.56
CA GLN A 88 -3.67 -25.65 4.67
C GLN A 88 -3.64 -24.16 4.37
N VAL A 89 -2.70 -23.47 5.02
CA VAL A 89 -2.29 -22.10 4.69
C VAL A 89 -1.07 -22.16 3.79
N PHE A 90 -1.15 -21.55 2.63
CA PHE A 90 -0.06 -21.40 1.67
C PHE A 90 0.50 -20.00 1.73
N ILE A 91 1.82 -19.87 1.90
CA ILE A 91 2.51 -18.61 1.99
C ILE A 91 3.11 -18.28 0.63
N ILE A 92 2.75 -17.11 0.10
CA ILE A 92 3.29 -16.56 -1.12
C ILE A 92 4.48 -15.66 -0.74
N PRO A 93 5.65 -15.81 -1.37
CA PRO A 93 6.78 -14.92 -1.13
C PRO A 93 6.43 -13.46 -1.34
N ASP A 94 7.02 -12.62 -0.53
CA ASP A 94 6.88 -11.17 -0.67
C ASP A 94 7.44 -10.71 -2.02
N GLY A 95 6.71 -9.81 -2.70
CA GLY A 95 7.15 -9.33 -4.01
C GLY A 95 6.13 -8.48 -4.75
N ASN A 96 6.56 -8.05 -5.93
CA ASN A 96 5.75 -7.35 -6.91
C ASN A 96 5.52 -8.27 -8.10
N TYR A 97 4.28 -8.63 -8.32
CA TYR A 97 3.88 -9.59 -9.35
C TYR A 97 3.06 -8.90 -10.44
N ASN A 98 3.26 -9.30 -11.68
CA ASN A 98 2.24 -9.09 -12.69
C ASN A 98 1.14 -10.18 -12.56
N PRO A 99 -0.02 -10.02 -13.18
CA PRO A 99 -1.13 -10.97 -13.02
C PRO A 99 -0.76 -12.43 -13.31
N ASN A 100 -0.02 -12.70 -14.39
CA ASN A 100 0.37 -14.07 -14.77
C ASN A 100 1.36 -14.65 -13.78
N ASP A 101 2.45 -13.91 -13.45
CA ASP A 101 3.46 -14.36 -12.51
C ASP A 101 2.87 -14.64 -11.13
N PHE A 102 1.84 -13.88 -10.74
CA PHE A 102 1.15 -14.08 -9.47
C PHE A 102 0.40 -15.41 -9.43
N ILE A 103 -0.36 -15.71 -10.48
CA ILE A 103 -1.09 -16.96 -10.61
C ILE A 103 -0.12 -18.14 -10.74
N ASP A 104 0.92 -18.02 -11.55
CA ASP A 104 1.94 -19.05 -11.72
C ASP A 104 2.67 -19.33 -10.39
N LYS A 105 2.96 -18.28 -9.62
CA LYS A 105 3.59 -18.43 -8.30
C LYS A 105 2.69 -19.20 -7.33
N ILE A 106 1.40 -18.87 -7.27
CA ILE A 106 0.43 -19.61 -6.45
C ILE A 106 0.36 -21.06 -6.89
N ASN A 107 0.22 -21.32 -8.19
CA ASN A 107 0.16 -22.67 -8.73
C ASN A 107 1.41 -23.49 -8.42
N ASN A 108 2.58 -22.91 -8.51
CA ASN A 108 3.85 -23.56 -8.18
C ASN A 108 3.98 -23.90 -6.68
N ILE A 109 3.29 -23.14 -5.82
CA ILE A 109 3.24 -23.45 -4.38
C ILE A 109 2.24 -24.59 -4.11
N LEU A 110 1.09 -24.58 -4.78
CA LEU A 110 0.08 -25.64 -4.64
C LEU A 110 0.55 -26.96 -5.22
N CYS A 111 1.22 -26.93 -6.36
CA CYS A 111 1.74 -28.10 -7.05
C CYS A 111 3.17 -27.83 -7.52
N PRO A 112 4.15 -28.04 -6.68
CA PRO A 112 5.54 -28.00 -7.10
C PRO A 112 5.83 -29.06 -8.15
N ILE A 113 6.52 -28.66 -9.22
CA ILE A 113 6.94 -29.55 -10.32
C ILE A 113 8.47 -29.59 -10.37
N ASP A 114 9.01 -30.72 -10.82
CA ASP A 114 10.43 -30.88 -11.10
C ASP A 114 10.82 -30.20 -12.45
N GLU A 115 12.11 -30.23 -12.79
CA GLU A 115 12.66 -29.72 -14.05
C GLU A 115 12.13 -30.43 -15.31
N HIS A 116 11.48 -31.59 -15.16
CA HIS A 116 10.84 -32.34 -16.23
C HIS A 116 9.31 -32.14 -16.30
N GLY A 117 8.76 -31.23 -15.46
CA GLY A 117 7.33 -30.95 -15.41
C GLY A 117 6.49 -31.96 -14.64
N LYS A 118 7.12 -32.89 -13.88
CA LYS A 118 6.43 -33.87 -13.07
C LYS A 118 6.11 -33.34 -11.69
N MET A 119 4.91 -33.63 -11.18
CA MET A 119 4.51 -33.28 -9.82
C MET A 119 5.46 -33.90 -8.79
N LEU A 120 5.96 -33.08 -7.85
CA LEU A 120 6.81 -33.56 -6.77
C LEU A 120 6.01 -34.27 -5.69
N TYR A 121 4.76 -33.89 -5.48
CA TYR A 121 3.88 -34.42 -4.42
C TYR A 121 2.52 -34.82 -4.99
N PRO A 122 2.44 -35.91 -5.81
CA PRO A 122 1.18 -36.34 -6.41
C PRO A 122 0.19 -36.90 -5.38
N GLU A 123 0.63 -37.25 -4.18
CA GLU A 123 -0.22 -37.68 -3.07
C GLU A 123 -0.97 -36.56 -2.37
N VAL A 124 -0.55 -35.30 -2.59
CA VAL A 124 -1.16 -34.12 -1.96
C VAL A 124 -2.32 -33.62 -2.80
N ILE A 125 -3.52 -33.57 -2.21
CA ILE A 125 -4.76 -33.19 -2.91
C ILE A 125 -4.68 -31.77 -3.54
N PHE A 126 -3.96 -30.84 -2.93
CA PHE A 126 -3.78 -29.47 -3.44
C PHE A 126 -3.03 -29.43 -4.77
N SER A 127 -2.24 -30.46 -5.10
CA SER A 127 -1.56 -30.60 -6.39
C SER A 127 -2.51 -30.71 -7.59
N TYR A 128 -3.77 -31.03 -7.35
CA TYR A 128 -4.82 -31.15 -8.37
C TYR A 128 -5.71 -29.89 -8.46
N ILE A 129 -5.35 -28.80 -7.79
CA ILE A 129 -6.06 -27.53 -7.85
C ILE A 129 -5.22 -26.53 -8.63
N ARG A 130 -5.88 -25.73 -9.47
CA ARG A 130 -5.25 -24.67 -10.24
C ARG A 130 -6.04 -23.39 -10.17
N PHE A 131 -5.30 -22.31 -10.08
CA PHE A 131 -5.76 -20.99 -10.43
C PHE A 131 -5.46 -20.73 -11.90
N SER A 132 -6.39 -20.12 -12.61
CA SER A 132 -6.22 -19.69 -14.00
C SER A 132 -6.74 -18.27 -14.14
N ILE A 133 -6.18 -17.52 -15.07
CA ILE A 133 -6.61 -16.15 -15.36
C ILE A 133 -6.99 -16.04 -16.83
N ASP A 134 -8.13 -15.47 -17.10
CA ASP A 134 -8.66 -15.25 -18.44
C ASP A 134 -8.16 -13.93 -19.04
N LEU A 135 -6.93 -13.96 -19.57
CA LEU A 135 -6.29 -12.80 -20.23
C LEU A 135 -6.21 -12.91 -21.74
N THR A 136 -6.57 -14.05 -22.33
CA THR A 136 -6.26 -14.36 -23.72
C THR A 136 -7.45 -14.26 -24.65
N SER A 137 -7.17 -14.15 -25.96
CA SER A 137 -8.14 -14.14 -27.04
C SER A 137 -8.94 -15.46 -27.17
N ASP A 138 -8.48 -16.56 -26.60
CA ASP A 138 -9.19 -17.85 -26.65
C ASP A 138 -10.28 -17.98 -25.57
N GLY A 139 -10.27 -17.09 -24.58
CA GLY A 139 -11.30 -16.91 -23.58
C GLY A 139 -12.12 -15.66 -23.83
N SER A 140 -12.87 -15.20 -22.81
CA SER A 140 -13.60 -13.93 -22.86
C SER A 140 -12.70 -12.71 -22.66
N GLY A 141 -11.43 -12.89 -22.26
CA GLY A 141 -10.50 -11.82 -21.90
C GLY A 141 -10.96 -11.01 -20.69
N SER A 142 -11.70 -11.63 -19.79
CA SER A 142 -12.34 -10.95 -18.65
C SER A 142 -11.35 -10.46 -17.60
N GLY A 143 -10.13 -10.97 -17.59
CA GLY A 143 -9.11 -10.70 -16.56
C GLY A 143 -9.46 -11.28 -15.17
N LYS A 144 -10.47 -12.13 -15.10
CA LYS A 144 -10.91 -12.77 -13.86
C LYS A 144 -10.12 -14.03 -13.57
N VAL A 145 -9.91 -14.30 -12.31
CA VAL A 145 -9.29 -15.53 -11.82
C VAL A 145 -10.36 -16.60 -11.65
N THR A 146 -10.02 -17.82 -12.02
CA THR A 146 -10.81 -19.02 -11.71
C THR A 146 -9.98 -19.96 -10.86
N ILE A 147 -10.63 -20.75 -10.01
CA ILE A 147 -10.03 -21.84 -9.27
C ILE A 147 -10.87 -23.10 -9.43
N GLY A 148 -10.23 -24.22 -9.67
CA GLY A 148 -10.90 -25.50 -9.80
C GLY A 148 -9.93 -26.67 -9.89
N PRO A 149 -10.46 -27.90 -9.95
CA PRO A 149 -9.67 -29.11 -10.12
C PRO A 149 -9.13 -29.24 -11.55
N VAL A 150 -7.96 -29.87 -11.69
CA VAL A 150 -7.33 -30.18 -12.97
C VAL A 150 -6.87 -31.64 -13.02
N GLY A 151 -6.87 -32.19 -14.24
CA GLY A 151 -6.36 -33.55 -14.55
C GLY A 151 -7.41 -34.64 -14.50
N SER A 152 -7.05 -35.84 -15.03
CA SER A 152 -7.87 -37.06 -14.94
C SER A 152 -7.74 -37.62 -13.52
N GLN A 153 -8.77 -37.49 -12.75
CA GLN A 153 -8.77 -37.63 -11.30
C GLN A 153 -8.62 -39.05 -10.80
N THR A 154 -7.58 -39.31 -10.07
CA THR A 154 -7.54 -40.42 -9.11
C THR A 154 -8.22 -40.06 -7.78
N MET A 155 -8.39 -38.77 -7.49
CA MET A 155 -9.10 -38.26 -6.30
C MET A 155 -10.26 -37.39 -6.75
N SER A 156 -11.48 -37.71 -6.35
CA SER A 156 -12.68 -36.94 -6.62
C SER A 156 -12.70 -35.73 -5.67
N ILE A 157 -12.46 -34.52 -6.16
CA ILE A 157 -12.63 -33.29 -5.41
C ILE A 157 -14.11 -32.93 -5.41
N ASN A 158 -14.71 -32.87 -4.24
CA ASN A 158 -16.13 -32.57 -4.05
C ASN A 158 -16.37 -31.08 -3.83
N LYS A 159 -15.53 -30.45 -2.99
CA LYS A 159 -15.65 -29.03 -2.69
C LYS A 159 -14.30 -28.40 -2.43
N ILE A 160 -14.18 -27.13 -2.81
CA ILE A 160 -13.07 -26.25 -2.47
C ILE A 160 -13.63 -25.11 -1.62
N THR A 161 -12.96 -24.79 -0.53
CA THR A 161 -13.28 -23.62 0.28
C THR A 161 -12.10 -22.64 0.25
N LEU A 162 -12.38 -21.41 -0.18
CA LEU A 162 -11.51 -20.25 -0.01
C LEU A 162 -12.01 -19.46 1.19
N ASP A 163 -11.21 -19.31 2.22
CA ASP A 163 -11.61 -18.57 3.44
C ASP A 163 -10.62 -17.44 3.74
N PHE A 164 -10.97 -16.25 3.38
CA PHE A 164 -10.15 -15.03 3.57
C PHE A 164 -10.33 -14.40 4.95
N THR A 165 -11.15 -14.98 5.82
CA THR A 165 -11.28 -14.57 7.22
C THR A 165 -10.23 -15.20 8.13
N ARG A 166 -9.38 -16.08 7.58
CA ARG A 166 -8.32 -16.75 8.31
C ARG A 166 -7.05 -15.90 8.33
N ASN A 167 -6.30 -16.01 9.43
CA ASN A 167 -4.95 -15.47 9.53
C ASN A 167 -3.89 -16.49 9.07
N ILE A 168 -2.61 -16.11 9.12
CA ILE A 168 -1.49 -16.96 8.72
C ILE A 168 -1.37 -18.27 9.51
N HIS A 169 -2.00 -18.35 10.69
CA HIS A 169 -2.05 -19.56 11.51
C HIS A 169 -3.32 -20.38 11.31
N GLY A 170 -4.17 -20.01 10.34
CA GLY A 170 -5.43 -20.68 10.06
C GLY A 170 -6.58 -20.31 11.03
N ASN A 171 -6.36 -19.39 11.98
CA ASN A 171 -7.40 -18.94 12.89
C ASN A 171 -8.23 -17.80 12.28
N THR A 172 -9.51 -17.74 12.62
CA THR A 172 -10.38 -16.63 12.19
C THR A 172 -9.94 -15.30 12.82
N ASP A 173 -9.94 -14.25 12.03
CA ASP A 173 -9.70 -12.89 12.50
C ASP A 173 -10.71 -11.89 11.87
N THR A 174 -10.61 -10.62 12.26
CA THR A 174 -11.53 -9.54 11.85
C THR A 174 -10.95 -8.59 10.81
N VAL A 175 -9.83 -8.97 10.17
CA VAL A 175 -9.19 -8.11 9.16
C VAL A 175 -10.07 -8.03 7.92
N GLU A 176 -10.28 -6.83 7.42
CA GLU A 176 -11.09 -6.57 6.22
C GLU A 176 -10.56 -7.30 4.99
N ILE A 177 -11.47 -7.81 4.17
CA ILE A 177 -11.14 -8.54 2.92
C ILE A 177 -10.26 -7.72 1.97
N SER A 178 -10.45 -6.40 1.93
CA SER A 178 -9.64 -5.48 1.11
C SER A 178 -8.14 -5.50 1.42
N LYS A 179 -7.76 -6.04 2.59
CA LYS A 179 -6.37 -6.20 3.04
C LYS A 179 -5.87 -7.65 2.93
N ARG A 180 -6.61 -8.51 2.24
CA ARG A 180 -6.32 -9.94 2.06
C ARG A 180 -6.00 -10.27 0.61
N ILE A 181 -5.29 -11.37 0.41
CA ILE A 181 -4.94 -11.88 -0.92
C ILE A 181 -6.17 -12.10 -1.81
N GLY A 182 -7.32 -12.45 -1.22
CA GLY A 182 -8.57 -12.61 -1.96
C GLY A 182 -8.93 -11.37 -2.77
N TRP A 183 -8.75 -10.19 -2.19
CA TRP A 183 -8.97 -8.92 -2.87
C TRP A 183 -8.05 -8.75 -4.09
N ASN A 184 -6.77 -9.09 -3.94
CA ASN A 184 -5.81 -9.03 -5.04
C ASN A 184 -6.13 -10.03 -6.16
N LEU A 185 -6.74 -11.17 -5.82
CA LEU A 185 -7.21 -12.18 -6.77
C LEU A 185 -8.58 -11.85 -7.38
N GLY A 186 -9.26 -10.80 -6.90
CA GLY A 186 -10.58 -10.39 -7.37
C GLY A 186 -11.76 -11.07 -6.67
N PHE A 187 -11.53 -11.81 -5.59
CA PHE A 187 -12.58 -12.39 -4.75
C PHE A 187 -13.04 -11.37 -3.70
N LEU A 188 -14.28 -10.92 -3.79
CA LEU A 188 -14.80 -9.83 -2.96
C LEU A 188 -15.57 -10.29 -1.71
N LYS A 189 -15.87 -11.59 -1.59
CA LYS A 189 -16.54 -12.17 -0.43
C LYS A 189 -15.53 -12.71 0.57
N PRO A 190 -15.84 -12.66 1.86
CA PRO A 190 -14.96 -13.21 2.91
C PRO A 190 -14.70 -14.71 2.76
N LYS A 191 -15.66 -15.46 2.19
CA LYS A 191 -15.58 -16.89 2.02
C LYS A 191 -16.32 -17.37 0.77
N TYR A 192 -15.76 -18.36 0.10
CA TYR A 192 -16.35 -19.11 -1.01
C TYR A 192 -16.36 -20.57 -0.63
N GLU A 193 -17.54 -21.18 -0.53
CA GLU A 193 -17.73 -22.57 -0.11
C GLU A 193 -18.95 -23.18 -0.79
N GLY A 194 -19.00 -24.50 -0.82
CA GLY A 194 -20.15 -25.26 -1.34
C GLY A 194 -19.98 -25.76 -2.77
N ASP A 195 -18.99 -25.30 -3.52
CA ASP A 195 -18.68 -25.72 -4.89
C ASP A 195 -17.22 -26.19 -5.02
N PHE A 196 -16.89 -26.81 -6.13
CA PHE A 196 -15.53 -27.21 -6.49
C PHE A 196 -14.88 -26.26 -7.51
N PHE A 197 -15.62 -25.29 -8.04
CA PHE A 197 -15.15 -24.33 -9.02
C PHE A 197 -15.67 -22.92 -8.69
N TYR A 198 -14.80 -21.95 -8.72
CA TYR A 198 -15.17 -20.54 -8.50
C TYR A 198 -14.54 -19.64 -9.56
N VAL A 199 -15.29 -18.60 -9.90
CA VAL A 199 -14.83 -17.46 -10.71
C VAL A 199 -14.80 -16.23 -9.80
N ALA A 200 -13.73 -15.46 -9.84
CA ALA A 200 -13.61 -14.22 -9.09
C ALA A 200 -14.70 -13.20 -9.48
N ASP A 201 -15.12 -12.39 -8.53
CA ASP A 201 -16.13 -11.35 -8.76
C ASP A 201 -15.58 -10.19 -9.60
N SER A 202 -14.28 -9.90 -9.45
CA SER A 202 -13.56 -8.81 -10.11
C SER A 202 -12.32 -9.32 -10.83
N ILE A 203 -11.64 -8.41 -11.52
CA ILE A 203 -10.35 -8.69 -12.16
C ILE A 203 -9.24 -8.84 -11.11
N VAL A 204 -8.18 -9.59 -11.47
CA VAL A 204 -6.98 -9.71 -10.64
C VAL A 204 -6.20 -8.40 -10.63
N GLU A 205 -5.81 -7.97 -9.43
CA GLU A 205 -5.00 -6.76 -9.25
C GLU A 205 -3.92 -7.03 -8.17
N PRO A 206 -2.79 -7.67 -8.52
CA PRO A 206 -1.72 -7.92 -7.57
C PRO A 206 -0.86 -6.68 -7.30
N LYS A 207 -1.20 -5.55 -7.95
CA LYS A 207 -0.46 -4.31 -7.85
C LYS A 207 -0.60 -3.69 -6.46
N ASN A 208 0.41 -2.93 -6.16
CA ASN A 208 0.58 -2.16 -4.96
C ASN A 208 -0.33 -0.93 -4.91
N ASN A 209 -0.16 -0.17 -3.83
CA ASN A 209 -0.85 1.07 -3.56
C ASN A 209 -0.94 1.97 -4.80
N ARG A 210 -2.11 2.53 -5.04
CA ARG A 210 -2.34 3.50 -6.12
C ARG A 210 -1.80 4.88 -5.74
N TYR A 211 -1.69 5.14 -4.46
CA TYR A 211 -1.16 6.37 -3.89
C TYR A 211 -0.63 6.10 -2.48
N VAL A 212 0.19 7.01 -2.02
CA VAL A 212 0.68 7.04 -0.64
C VAL A 212 0.44 8.44 -0.05
N TYR A 213 0.45 8.52 1.27
CA TYR A 213 0.33 9.80 1.96
C TYR A 213 1.65 10.17 2.62
N LEU A 214 2.10 11.41 2.40
CA LEU A 214 3.18 12.02 3.16
C LEU A 214 2.56 12.82 4.31
N SER A 215 2.85 12.40 5.52
CA SER A 215 2.48 13.10 6.75
C SER A 215 3.71 13.79 7.33
N ILE A 216 3.56 15.06 7.68
CA ILE A 216 4.57 15.86 8.37
C ILE A 216 3.94 16.49 9.60
N ASP A 217 4.28 15.96 10.77
CA ASP A 217 3.89 16.54 12.05
C ASP A 217 4.96 17.54 12.49
N ASP A 218 4.60 18.79 12.51
CA ASP A 218 5.42 19.92 12.97
C ASP A 218 5.14 20.28 14.43
N PHE A 219 4.31 19.49 15.11
CA PHE A 219 3.87 19.66 16.50
C PHE A 219 3.06 20.94 16.76
N ASN A 220 2.57 21.60 15.70
CA ASN A 220 1.66 22.73 15.78
C ASN A 220 0.24 22.30 15.41
N LYS A 221 -0.74 22.71 16.19
CA LYS A 221 -2.16 22.42 15.93
C LYS A 221 -2.92 23.58 15.30
N ASN A 222 -2.22 24.69 15.00
CA ASN A 222 -2.80 25.93 14.53
C ASN A 222 -2.67 26.09 13.01
N SER A 223 -3.19 25.12 12.27
CA SER A 223 -3.17 25.13 10.80
C SER A 223 -4.50 24.71 10.20
N ASN A 224 -4.73 25.08 8.94
CA ASN A 224 -5.75 24.44 8.14
C ASN A 224 -5.30 22.99 7.89
N ASN A 225 -6.12 22.01 8.12
CA ASN A 225 -5.86 20.66 7.65
C ASN A 225 -6.38 20.54 6.21
N PRO A 226 -5.55 20.82 5.18
CA PRO A 226 -6.02 20.92 3.80
C PRO A 226 -6.41 19.57 3.24
N PHE A 227 -6.04 18.48 3.94
CA PHE A 227 -6.24 17.14 3.47
C PHE A 227 -7.00 16.29 4.49
N ILE A 228 -8.14 15.74 4.07
CA ILE A 228 -8.93 14.78 4.84
C ILE A 228 -9.04 13.49 4.03
N SER A 229 -8.58 12.38 4.58
CA SER A 229 -8.78 11.05 4.02
C SER A 229 -9.81 10.30 4.83
N ILE A 230 -10.84 9.81 4.16
CA ILE A 230 -11.96 9.09 4.77
C ILE A 230 -11.79 7.60 4.51
N PHE A 231 -11.69 6.83 5.58
CA PHE A 231 -11.81 5.38 5.58
C PHE A 231 -13.17 5.02 6.21
N ASN A 232 -13.67 3.82 6.00
CA ASN A 232 -14.98 3.36 6.46
C ASN A 232 -15.58 4.08 7.67
N GLN A 233 -14.88 4.09 8.80
CA GLN A 233 -15.30 4.72 10.05
C GLN A 233 -14.20 5.54 10.74
N SER A 234 -13.09 5.78 10.06
CA SER A 234 -11.95 6.50 10.60
C SER A 234 -11.44 7.56 9.62
N ILE A 235 -10.76 8.53 10.17
CA ILE A 235 -10.07 9.58 9.42
C ILE A 235 -8.58 9.37 9.61
N LEU A 236 -7.82 9.43 8.52
CA LEU A 236 -6.38 9.43 8.61
C LEU A 236 -5.91 10.71 9.31
N ASN A 237 -4.77 10.61 9.99
CA ASN A 237 -4.17 11.65 10.82
C ASN A 237 -4.21 13.05 10.22
N ASP A 238 -4.37 14.05 11.08
CA ASP A 238 -4.50 15.47 10.72
C ASP A 238 -3.24 16.08 10.05
N ASP A 239 -2.10 15.37 10.09
CA ASP A 239 -0.80 15.90 9.66
C ASP A 239 -0.44 15.54 8.22
N ILE A 240 -1.39 15.10 7.40
CA ILE A 240 -1.12 14.80 5.99
C ILE A 240 -0.81 16.11 5.26
N LEU A 241 0.37 16.14 4.64
CA LEU A 241 0.78 17.28 3.82
C LEU A 241 0.44 17.05 2.34
N ALA A 242 0.59 15.82 1.85
CA ALA A 242 0.35 15.51 0.46
C ALA A 242 -0.14 14.07 0.25
N ARG A 243 -0.99 13.88 -0.78
CA ARG A 243 -1.33 12.60 -1.38
C ARG A 243 -0.54 12.44 -2.67
N ILE A 244 0.29 11.42 -2.74
CA ILE A 244 1.22 11.18 -3.84
C ILE A 244 0.68 10.02 -4.67
N SER A 245 0.26 10.29 -5.90
CA SER A 245 -0.19 9.24 -6.82
C SER A 245 1.02 8.45 -7.35
N ILE A 246 0.94 7.12 -7.26
CA ILE A 246 2.00 6.26 -7.76
C ILE A 246 1.89 6.14 -9.28
N LYS A 247 2.89 6.66 -9.97
CA LYS A 247 3.03 6.61 -11.43
C LYS A 247 4.29 5.82 -11.77
N GLY A 248 4.20 4.88 -12.68
CA GLY A 248 5.33 4.08 -13.12
C GLY A 248 5.27 2.63 -12.67
N SER A 249 6.30 1.88 -12.99
CA SER A 249 6.47 0.47 -12.64
C SER A 249 7.33 0.31 -11.38
N HIS A 250 7.22 -0.87 -10.76
CA HIS A 250 8.05 -1.22 -9.60
C HIS A 250 9.55 -1.11 -9.90
N PHE A 251 10.31 -0.84 -8.85
CA PHE A 251 11.76 -0.62 -8.87
C PHE A 251 12.23 0.64 -9.63
N ASN A 252 11.29 1.44 -10.13
CA ASN A 252 11.60 2.74 -10.69
C ASN A 252 11.59 3.81 -9.58
N MET A 253 12.21 4.95 -9.89
CA MET A 253 12.15 6.15 -9.08
C MET A 253 10.97 7.00 -9.53
N LEU A 254 10.05 7.32 -8.63
CA LEU A 254 9.08 8.37 -8.86
C LEU A 254 9.79 9.71 -8.63
N LEU A 255 9.93 10.49 -9.68
CA LEU A 255 10.51 11.83 -9.66
C LEU A 255 9.38 12.83 -9.94
N ASP A 256 9.13 13.73 -9.03
CA ASP A 256 8.14 14.79 -9.21
C ASP A 256 8.69 16.10 -8.62
N ASN A 257 8.93 17.08 -9.49
CA ASN A 257 9.47 18.39 -9.14
C ASN A 257 8.36 19.48 -9.14
N GLU A 258 7.12 19.08 -9.36
CA GLU A 258 5.97 20.00 -9.48
C GLU A 258 4.86 19.67 -8.49
N MET A 259 5.22 19.10 -7.32
CA MET A 259 4.26 18.71 -6.29
C MET A 259 3.41 19.86 -5.78
N SER A 260 3.93 21.10 -5.82
CA SER A 260 3.17 22.30 -5.46
C SER A 260 1.97 22.59 -6.35
N ILE A 261 1.90 21.99 -7.55
CA ILE A 261 0.74 22.11 -8.46
C ILE A 261 -0.42 21.21 -8.01
N VAL A 262 -0.11 20.08 -7.36
CA VAL A 262 -1.09 19.04 -7.03
C VAL A 262 -1.35 18.90 -5.53
N SER A 263 -0.54 19.55 -4.68
CA SER A 263 -0.72 19.56 -3.23
C SER A 263 -1.04 20.97 -2.73
N GLU A 264 -2.07 21.08 -1.90
CA GLU A 264 -2.40 22.33 -1.24
C GLU A 264 -1.41 22.60 -0.10
N PRO A 265 -0.94 23.86 0.06
CA PRO A 265 -0.06 24.21 1.14
C PRO A 265 -0.78 24.14 2.50
N ARG A 266 -0.07 23.68 3.52
CA ARG A 266 -0.50 23.88 4.91
C ARG A 266 -0.32 25.34 5.26
N ILE A 267 -1.40 26.00 5.64
CA ILE A 267 -1.41 27.41 6.05
C ILE A 267 -1.65 27.48 7.56
N TYR A 268 -0.86 28.25 8.27
CA TYR A 268 -1.02 28.46 9.70
C TYR A 268 -1.93 29.67 9.95
N PHE A 269 -2.84 29.57 10.92
CA PHE A 269 -3.77 30.64 11.29
C PHE A 269 -3.08 31.84 11.97
N GLY A 270 -1.83 31.64 12.37
CA GLY A 270 -0.91 32.69 12.86
C GLY A 270 0.50 32.14 12.71
N PRO A 271 1.53 33.00 12.74
CA PRO A 271 2.91 32.59 12.58
C PRO A 271 3.32 31.57 13.66
N VAL A 272 3.93 30.48 13.26
CA VAL A 272 4.41 29.42 14.16
C VAL A 272 5.93 29.25 14.06
N ASP A 273 6.49 28.63 15.07
CA ASP A 273 7.91 28.29 15.08
C ASP A 273 8.07 26.79 14.86
N ILE A 274 8.95 26.41 13.94
CA ILE A 274 9.22 25.01 13.60
C ILE A 274 10.69 24.71 13.84
N GLN A 275 10.96 23.69 14.65
CA GLN A 275 12.31 23.24 14.95
C GLN A 275 12.47 21.73 14.78
N ARG A 276 11.37 21.00 14.78
CA ARG A 276 11.33 19.54 14.69
C ARG A 276 10.19 19.12 13.78
N LEU A 277 10.43 18.06 13.00
CA LEU A 277 9.43 17.45 12.13
C LEU A 277 9.42 15.94 12.35
N ARG A 278 8.26 15.35 12.49
CA ARG A 278 8.09 13.91 12.35
C ARG A 278 7.54 13.61 10.96
N ILE A 279 8.26 12.80 10.20
CA ILE A 279 7.95 12.42 8.83
C ILE A 279 7.43 11.00 8.82
N ARG A 280 6.26 10.79 8.18
CA ARG A 280 5.68 9.47 7.98
C ARG A 280 5.17 9.29 6.57
N LEU A 281 5.39 8.11 6.00
CA LEU A 281 4.72 7.67 4.78
C LEU A 281 3.67 6.61 5.15
N PHE A 282 2.45 6.83 4.71
CA PHE A 282 1.36 5.86 4.87
C PHE A 282 0.93 5.29 3.53
N ASP A 283 0.52 4.03 3.56
CA ASP A 283 -0.15 3.40 2.44
C ASP A 283 -1.60 3.90 2.31
N GLU A 284 -2.31 3.43 1.29
CA GLU A 284 -3.71 3.80 1.04
C GLU A 284 -4.68 3.34 2.14
N HIS A 285 -4.25 2.42 3.02
CA HIS A 285 -4.99 1.94 4.18
C HIS A 285 -4.61 2.63 5.49
N GLY A 286 -3.72 3.62 5.44
CA GLY A 286 -3.27 4.37 6.62
C GLY A 286 -2.23 3.65 7.49
N ARG A 287 -1.59 2.59 6.98
CA ARG A 287 -0.49 1.88 7.66
C ARG A 287 0.84 2.51 7.26
N ILE A 288 1.84 2.45 8.14
CA ILE A 288 3.21 2.87 7.79
C ILE A 288 3.69 2.03 6.61
N LEU A 289 4.11 2.71 5.55
CA LEU A 289 4.58 2.09 4.32
C LEU A 289 5.92 1.39 4.55
N GLN A 290 6.02 0.12 4.16
CA GLN A 290 7.28 -0.63 4.23
C GLN A 290 8.13 -0.37 2.98
N MET A 291 9.20 0.38 3.16
CA MET A 291 10.09 0.81 2.06
C MET A 291 11.21 -0.18 1.74
N ASN A 292 11.21 -1.39 2.34
CA ASN A 292 12.27 -2.40 2.17
C ASN A 292 13.68 -1.83 2.41
N ASN A 293 13.81 -1.01 3.46
CA ASN A 293 15.04 -0.32 3.85
C ASN A 293 15.61 0.67 2.80
N THR A 294 14.82 1.02 1.78
CA THR A 294 15.23 2.06 0.84
C THR A 294 14.96 3.45 1.40
N ASN A 295 15.65 4.42 0.87
CA ASN A 295 15.55 5.80 1.28
C ASN A 295 14.91 6.65 0.18
N PHE A 296 14.30 7.74 0.57
CA PHE A 296 13.69 8.72 -0.33
C PHE A 296 14.11 10.14 0.09
N SER A 297 13.90 11.08 -0.79
CA SER A 297 14.15 12.50 -0.53
C SER A 297 12.97 13.34 -0.97
N PHE A 298 12.83 14.50 -0.34
CA PHE A 298 11.79 15.46 -0.69
C PHE A 298 12.20 16.88 -0.29
N CYS A 299 11.60 17.85 -0.95
CA CYS A 299 11.84 19.27 -0.67
C CYS A 299 10.55 19.93 -0.15
N LEU A 300 10.69 20.64 0.94
CA LEU A 300 9.65 21.50 1.50
C LEU A 300 9.92 22.94 1.18
N THR A 301 8.92 23.66 0.73
CA THR A 301 8.95 25.12 0.68
C THR A 301 8.27 25.67 1.93
N ILE A 302 9.02 26.42 2.72
CA ILE A 302 8.57 27.06 3.96
C ILE A 302 8.58 28.58 3.73
N LYS A 303 7.44 29.24 3.99
CA LYS A 303 7.31 30.69 3.94
C LYS A 303 7.29 31.24 5.36
N THR A 304 8.19 32.19 5.63
CA THR A 304 8.31 32.87 6.93
C THR A 304 8.03 34.34 6.78
N MET A 305 7.38 34.95 7.76
CA MET A 305 7.20 36.42 7.78
C MET A 305 8.55 37.10 7.99
N TYR A 306 8.77 38.17 7.22
CA TYR A 306 9.91 39.05 7.38
C TYR A 306 9.53 40.22 8.27
N ASP A 307 10.24 40.38 9.37
CA ASP A 307 10.18 41.61 10.17
C ASP A 307 11.18 42.61 9.59
N MET A 308 10.72 43.83 9.40
CA MET A 308 11.60 44.99 9.24
C MET A 308 11.99 45.53 10.59
#